data_a2f0c60d7aacf8f4c8f077b3eb2ef5e5
#
_entry.id   a2f0c60d7aacf8f4c8f077b3eb2ef5e5
#
_cell.length_a   1.000
_cell.length_b   1.000
_cell.length_c   1.000
_cell.angle_alpha   90.00
_cell.angle_beta   90.00
_cell.angle_gamma   90.00
#
_symmetry.space_group_name_H-M   'P 1'
#
loop_
_entity.id
_entity.type
_entity.pdbx_description
1 polymer ?
#
loop_
_entity_poly.entity_id
_entity_poly.type
_entity_poly.pdbx_seq_one_letter_code
_entity_poly.pdbx_strand_id
1 'polypeptide(L)'
;AVTVATNMAGRGTDIMLGGNAEFLTVDSLAKRGLNTDENPEAYEAAWQTEFERIKAEVSVEAEKVLAVGGLYVLGTERHESRRIDNQLRGRAGRQGDKGESRFYLSLTDDLMRLFNSGAATALMNRPGVPDETAIESKIVSRAIQSAQSQVEGRNAEIRKNVLKYDDVLNRQREAIYSDRRHILEGDDIKARTEGFLGDVIAAIVDSHISDSSGSDWDLEALWTELRTIYPVGLTIQEVLVEAGNRSKLTKAWLTRELTSDARLAYEKREEAITPETMRQLERNVVLSVVDRKWRDHLYEMDYLKEGIGLRAMAQRDPLVEYQREGYDMFQQMMGSIKEESIGFLFNLEVEVQAAPAPVIDQAQLTYSAPSEDGSTEVHGAGAQNEAPAAPTQKPASGGQGSSFFRN
;
A
#
# COMPACT_ATOMS: atom_id res chain seq x y z
N ALA A 1 17.57 41.65 -0.47
CA ALA A 1 17.48 40.67 -1.56
C ALA A 1 16.01 40.39 -1.87
N VAL A 2 15.69 40.05 -3.13
CA VAL A 2 14.34 39.63 -3.56
C VAL A 2 14.44 38.22 -4.08
N THR A 3 13.59 37.32 -3.55
CA THR A 3 13.50 35.96 -4.00
C THR A 3 12.13 35.74 -4.64
N VAL A 4 12.11 35.23 -5.88
CA VAL A 4 10.88 34.87 -6.59
C VAL A 4 10.72 33.35 -6.54
N ALA A 5 9.55 32.88 -6.10
CA ALA A 5 9.22 31.46 -6.04
C ALA A 5 7.89 31.19 -6.74
N THR A 6 7.87 30.21 -7.64
CA THR A 6 6.66 29.78 -8.34
C THR A 6 5.82 28.80 -7.51
N ASN A 7 6.48 28.00 -6.66
CA ASN A 7 5.81 27.14 -5.70
C ASN A 7 6.08 27.59 -4.28
N MET A 8 5.02 27.66 -3.50
CA MET A 8 5.14 27.98 -2.10
C MET A 8 5.80 26.84 -1.33
N ALA A 9 7.00 27.08 -0.79
CA ALA A 9 7.59 26.22 0.22
C ALA A 9 6.80 26.34 1.54
N GLY A 10 5.53 25.90 1.53
CA GLY A 10 4.58 26.14 2.63
C GLY A 10 4.83 25.30 3.86
N ARG A 11 5.51 24.16 3.71
CA ARG A 11 5.74 23.20 4.78
C ARG A 11 7.09 22.49 4.61
N GLY A 12 7.74 22.17 5.72
CA GLY A 12 8.98 21.40 5.69
C GLY A 12 10.26 22.21 5.41
N THR A 13 10.14 23.48 5.01
CA THR A 13 11.27 24.38 4.78
C THR A 13 11.21 25.54 5.77
N ASP A 14 12.24 25.78 6.52
CA ASP A 14 12.35 26.95 7.36
C ASP A 14 13.03 28.12 6.61
N ILE A 15 12.59 29.37 6.88
CA ILE A 15 13.20 30.57 6.34
C ILE A 15 13.91 31.25 7.52
N MET A 16 15.23 31.20 7.48
CA MET A 16 16.07 31.81 8.50
C MET A 16 16.47 33.22 8.03
N LEU A 17 16.22 34.21 8.87
CA LEU A 17 16.63 35.59 8.57
C LEU A 17 18.16 35.67 8.55
N GLY A 18 18.73 36.38 7.60
CA GLY A 18 20.17 36.45 7.38
C GLY A 18 20.76 35.29 6.57
N GLY A 19 20.05 34.17 6.43
CA GLY A 19 20.48 33.00 5.67
C GLY A 19 20.76 31.76 6.53
N ASN A 20 21.02 30.64 5.87
CA ASN A 20 21.43 29.38 6.53
C ASN A 20 22.95 29.32 6.67
N ALA A 21 23.45 29.41 7.91
CA ALA A 21 24.89 29.44 8.21
C ALA A 21 25.61 28.16 7.76
N GLU A 22 24.98 26.98 7.88
CA GLU A 22 25.57 25.70 7.43
C GLU A 22 25.77 25.68 5.92
N PHE A 23 24.72 26.02 5.17
CA PHE A 23 24.77 26.05 3.71
C PHE A 23 25.80 27.07 3.19
N LEU A 24 25.82 28.26 3.79
CA LEU A 24 26.77 29.31 3.44
C LEU A 24 28.22 28.90 3.78
N THR A 25 28.42 28.12 4.82
CA THR A 25 29.72 27.55 5.17
C THR A 25 30.19 26.56 4.14
N VAL A 26 29.32 25.63 3.71
CA VAL A 26 29.62 24.68 2.61
C VAL A 26 30.03 25.43 1.36
N ASP A 27 29.23 26.41 0.95
CA ASP A 27 29.50 27.23 -0.25
C ASP A 27 30.82 28.01 -0.14
N SER A 28 31.11 28.57 1.04
CA SER A 28 32.36 29.30 1.28
C SER A 28 33.59 28.40 1.22
N LEU A 29 33.53 27.22 1.81
CA LEU A 29 34.61 26.23 1.78
C LEU A 29 34.80 25.68 0.36
N ALA A 30 33.73 25.41 -0.35
CA ALA A 30 33.78 24.97 -1.76
C ALA A 30 34.45 26.02 -2.65
N LYS A 31 34.16 27.31 -2.48
CA LYS A 31 34.81 28.42 -3.20
C LYS A 31 36.31 28.51 -2.89
N ARG A 32 36.73 28.01 -1.74
CA ARG A 32 38.15 27.92 -1.33
C ARG A 32 38.84 26.64 -1.80
N GLY A 33 38.11 25.79 -2.56
CA GLY A 33 38.63 24.51 -3.06
C GLY A 33 38.68 23.39 -2.02
N LEU A 34 37.95 23.55 -0.91
CA LEU A 34 37.86 22.54 0.16
C LEU A 34 36.51 21.80 0.01
N ASN A 35 36.60 20.53 -0.35
CA ASN A 35 35.44 19.64 -0.52
C ASN A 35 35.59 18.41 0.37
N THR A 36 34.47 17.85 0.81
CA THR A 36 34.43 16.63 1.62
C THR A 36 35.06 15.42 0.94
N ASP A 37 34.98 15.37 -0.40
CA ASP A 37 35.43 14.23 -1.20
C ASP A 37 36.94 14.29 -1.55
N GLU A 38 37.46 15.50 -1.77
CA GLU A 38 38.84 15.69 -2.22
C GLU A 38 39.84 15.94 -1.06
N ASN A 39 39.36 16.65 -0.01
CA ASN A 39 40.21 17.07 1.11
C ASN A 39 39.48 16.99 2.46
N PRO A 40 39.02 15.80 2.91
CA PRO A 40 38.18 15.68 4.10
C PRO A 40 38.80 16.22 5.37
N GLU A 41 40.08 15.95 5.65
CA GLU A 41 40.78 16.43 6.86
C GLU A 41 40.91 17.96 6.88
N ALA A 42 41.27 18.57 5.74
CA ALA A 42 41.38 20.02 5.62
C ALA A 42 40.00 20.72 5.70
N TYR A 43 38.97 20.06 5.17
CA TYR A 43 37.57 20.52 5.24
C TYR A 43 37.09 20.54 6.69
N GLU A 44 37.25 19.45 7.45
CA GLU A 44 36.87 19.37 8.86
C GLU A 44 37.61 20.36 9.75
N ALA A 45 38.91 20.51 9.52
CA ALA A 45 39.73 21.47 10.28
C ALA A 45 39.31 22.94 10.03
N ALA A 46 38.90 23.27 8.83
CA ALA A 46 38.43 24.61 8.46
C ALA A 46 36.96 24.88 8.82
N TRP A 47 36.13 23.82 8.94
CA TRP A 47 34.70 23.92 9.11
C TRP A 47 34.27 24.75 10.32
N GLN A 48 34.78 24.40 11.50
CA GLN A 48 34.33 25.04 12.74
C GLN A 48 34.63 26.55 12.74
N THR A 49 35.82 26.92 12.31
CA THR A 49 36.24 28.34 12.26
C THR A 49 35.41 29.13 11.24
N GLU A 50 35.17 28.55 10.07
CA GLU A 50 34.41 29.21 9.02
C GLU A 50 32.93 29.30 9.40
N PHE A 51 32.37 28.25 10.01
CA PHE A 51 30.98 28.23 10.48
C PHE A 51 30.72 29.31 11.54
N GLU A 52 31.61 29.46 12.52
CA GLU A 52 31.45 30.49 13.53
C GLU A 52 31.55 31.92 12.94
N ARG A 53 32.43 32.12 11.98
CA ARG A 53 32.55 33.39 11.26
C ARG A 53 31.27 33.71 10.50
N ILE A 54 30.77 32.74 9.70
CA ILE A 54 29.55 32.91 8.89
C ILE A 54 28.33 33.05 9.80
N LYS A 55 28.25 32.30 10.89
CA LYS A 55 27.14 32.41 11.84
C LYS A 55 27.06 33.80 12.46
N ALA A 56 28.22 34.41 12.78
CA ALA A 56 28.25 35.80 13.25
C ALA A 56 27.79 36.80 12.17
N GLU A 57 28.18 36.62 10.92
CA GLU A 57 27.72 37.43 9.78
C GLU A 57 26.22 37.31 9.53
N VAL A 58 25.71 36.08 9.57
CA VAL A 58 24.26 35.78 9.44
C VAL A 58 23.45 36.44 10.55
N SER A 59 23.97 36.41 11.80
CA SER A 59 23.33 37.07 12.94
C SER A 59 23.22 38.59 12.76
N VAL A 60 24.27 39.23 12.32
CA VAL A 60 24.29 40.68 12.04
C VAL A 60 23.31 41.03 10.89
N GLU A 61 23.25 40.20 9.86
CA GLU A 61 22.33 40.40 8.76
C GLU A 61 20.87 40.18 9.18
N ALA A 62 20.62 39.18 10.03
CA ALA A 62 19.29 38.93 10.61
C ALA A 62 18.78 40.14 11.42
N GLU A 63 19.66 40.74 12.25
CA GLU A 63 19.34 41.97 13.01
C GLU A 63 18.99 43.14 12.10
N LYS A 64 19.73 43.34 11.01
CA LYS A 64 19.40 44.38 10.02
C LYS A 64 18.03 44.15 9.37
N VAL A 65 17.72 42.89 9.02
CA VAL A 65 16.41 42.55 8.44
C VAL A 65 15.30 42.79 9.46
N LEU A 66 15.48 42.43 10.72
CA LEU A 66 14.53 42.69 11.81
C LEU A 66 14.34 44.17 12.07
N ALA A 67 15.39 44.97 11.96
CA ALA A 67 15.33 46.43 12.14
C ALA A 67 14.48 47.15 11.07
N VAL A 68 14.42 46.59 9.85
CA VAL A 68 13.59 47.11 8.76
C VAL A 68 12.18 46.52 8.72
N GLY A 69 11.80 45.69 9.69
CA GLY A 69 10.46 45.13 9.83
C GLY A 69 10.36 43.61 9.53
N GLY A 70 11.48 42.94 9.31
CA GLY A 70 11.55 41.48 9.09
C GLY A 70 11.24 41.07 7.63
N LEU A 71 10.82 39.82 7.46
CA LEU A 71 10.53 39.28 6.14
C LEU A 71 9.22 39.83 5.58
N TYR A 72 9.27 40.40 4.37
CA TYR A 72 8.08 40.81 3.63
C TYR A 72 7.71 39.72 2.62
N VAL A 73 6.50 39.16 2.76
CA VAL A 73 5.96 38.14 1.86
C VAL A 73 4.89 38.76 0.96
N LEU A 74 5.16 38.77 -0.34
CA LEU A 74 4.24 39.27 -1.36
C LEU A 74 3.64 38.09 -2.13
N GLY A 75 2.33 37.94 -2.07
CA GLY A 75 1.56 37.01 -2.88
C GLY A 75 0.96 37.73 -4.09
N THR A 76 1.12 37.15 -5.26
CA THR A 76 0.58 37.69 -6.53
C THR A 76 -0.72 37.03 -6.95
N GLU A 77 -1.13 35.97 -6.26
CA GLU A 77 -2.35 35.21 -6.51
C GLU A 77 -2.87 34.60 -5.21
N ARG A 78 -4.15 34.29 -5.14
CA ARG A 78 -4.75 33.54 -4.02
C ARG A 78 -4.81 32.07 -4.37
N HIS A 79 -4.52 31.23 -3.39
CA HIS A 79 -4.73 29.80 -3.52
C HIS A 79 -6.22 29.44 -3.42
N GLU A 80 -6.58 28.28 -3.91
CA GLU A 80 -7.93 27.74 -3.78
C GLU A 80 -8.36 27.53 -2.32
N SER A 81 -7.42 27.37 -1.40
CA SER A 81 -7.68 27.17 0.01
C SER A 81 -7.09 28.30 0.86
N ARG A 82 -7.93 28.88 1.70
CA ARG A 82 -7.53 29.89 2.68
C ARG A 82 -6.42 29.40 3.62
N ARG A 83 -6.41 28.10 3.91
CA ARG A 83 -5.38 27.49 4.75
C ARG A 83 -3.99 27.65 4.14
N ILE A 84 -3.87 27.50 2.83
CA ILE A 84 -2.60 27.65 2.11
C ILE A 84 -2.16 29.10 2.11
N ASP A 85 -3.07 30.05 1.89
CA ASP A 85 -2.78 31.48 2.02
C ASP A 85 -2.27 31.85 3.42
N ASN A 86 -2.86 31.29 4.46
CA ASN A 86 -2.41 31.51 5.83
C ASN A 86 -1.03 30.89 6.10
N GLN A 87 -0.70 29.76 5.48
CA GLN A 87 0.66 29.19 5.53
C GLN A 87 1.68 30.13 4.84
N LEU A 88 1.31 30.73 3.71
CA LEU A 88 2.15 31.71 3.03
C LEU A 88 2.34 32.97 3.90
N ARG A 89 1.27 33.49 4.47
CA ARG A 89 1.36 34.65 5.41
C ARG A 89 2.23 34.33 6.61
N GLY A 90 2.10 33.12 7.17
CA GLY A 90 2.88 32.67 8.31
C GLY A 90 4.41 32.56 8.04
N ARG A 91 4.82 32.63 6.77
CA ARG A 91 6.23 32.72 6.42
C ARG A 91 6.90 33.99 6.91
N ALA A 92 6.14 35.12 6.96
CA ALA A 92 6.66 36.39 7.42
C ALA A 92 6.96 36.41 8.93
N GLY A 93 6.26 35.58 9.73
CA GLY A 93 6.36 35.62 11.21
C GLY A 93 6.81 34.29 11.82
N ARG A 94 7.72 33.55 11.22
CA ARG A 94 8.22 32.30 11.79
C ARG A 94 8.99 32.55 13.08
N GLN A 95 8.84 31.63 14.01
CA GLN A 95 9.49 31.66 15.33
C GLN A 95 9.20 32.93 16.16
N GLY A 96 8.13 33.66 15.83
CA GLY A 96 7.77 34.91 16.49
C GLY A 96 8.48 36.16 15.95
N ASP A 97 9.20 36.04 14.85
CA ASP A 97 9.84 37.16 14.19
C ASP A 97 8.85 38.17 13.68
N LYS A 98 9.28 39.45 13.61
CA LYS A 98 8.54 40.47 12.93
C LYS A 98 8.53 40.26 11.43
N GLY A 99 7.41 40.50 10.79
CA GLY A 99 7.29 40.39 9.34
C GLY A 99 5.97 40.90 8.85
N GLU A 100 5.86 41.15 7.55
CA GLU A 100 4.66 41.63 6.89
C GLU A 100 4.29 40.75 5.70
N SER A 101 3.00 40.63 5.41
CA SER A 101 2.53 39.95 4.21
C SER A 101 1.45 40.72 3.52
N ARG A 102 1.50 40.79 2.18
CA ARG A 102 0.49 41.46 1.37
C ARG A 102 0.19 40.64 0.10
N PHE A 103 -1.07 40.69 -0.33
CA PHE A 103 -1.49 40.08 -1.60
C PHE A 103 -1.84 41.19 -2.59
N TYR A 104 -1.30 41.09 -3.79
CA TYR A 104 -1.66 41.88 -4.95
C TYR A 104 -2.35 40.95 -5.95
N LEU A 105 -3.63 41.21 -6.22
CA LEU A 105 -4.50 40.29 -6.94
C LEU A 105 -5.12 41.01 -8.15
N SER A 106 -5.36 40.24 -9.22
CA SER A 106 -6.14 40.71 -10.35
C SER A 106 -7.58 40.18 -10.26
N LEU A 107 -8.53 40.98 -10.72
CA LEU A 107 -9.91 40.53 -10.89
C LEU A 107 -10.06 39.56 -12.06
N THR A 108 -9.01 39.38 -12.88
CA THR A 108 -8.92 38.39 -13.96
C THR A 108 -8.28 37.06 -13.52
N ASP A 109 -7.80 36.96 -12.26
CA ASP A 109 -7.26 35.74 -11.72
C ASP A 109 -8.30 34.62 -11.78
N ASP A 110 -7.85 33.34 -11.96
CA ASP A 110 -8.72 32.21 -12.17
C ASP A 110 -9.76 32.00 -11.08
N LEU A 111 -9.40 32.26 -9.82
CA LEU A 111 -10.32 32.20 -8.69
C LEU A 111 -11.50 33.16 -8.87
N MET A 112 -11.22 34.39 -9.33
CA MET A 112 -12.24 35.43 -9.53
C MET A 112 -13.08 35.15 -10.77
N ARG A 113 -12.44 34.70 -11.84
CA ARG A 113 -13.11 34.38 -13.12
C ARG A 113 -14.12 33.25 -12.98
N LEU A 114 -13.77 32.19 -12.24
CA LEU A 114 -14.59 30.98 -12.12
C LEU A 114 -15.75 31.13 -11.11
N PHE A 115 -15.56 31.92 -10.04
CA PHE A 115 -16.50 31.92 -8.90
C PHE A 115 -17.13 33.24 -8.56
N ASN A 116 -16.72 34.37 -9.17
CA ASN A 116 -17.26 35.68 -8.84
C ASN A 116 -17.32 36.64 -10.03
N SER A 117 -17.77 36.17 -11.18
CA SER A 117 -17.84 36.96 -12.41
C SER A 117 -18.69 38.23 -12.30
N GLY A 118 -19.78 38.20 -11.53
CA GLY A 118 -20.73 39.35 -11.47
C GLY A 118 -20.18 40.57 -10.72
N ALA A 119 -19.55 40.38 -9.55
CA ALA A 119 -19.02 41.50 -8.77
C ALA A 119 -17.73 42.05 -9.38
N ALA A 120 -16.87 41.19 -9.94
CA ALA A 120 -15.66 41.59 -10.65
C ALA A 120 -16.03 42.42 -11.91
N THR A 121 -16.95 41.90 -12.72
CA THR A 121 -17.43 42.59 -13.94
C THR A 121 -18.08 43.93 -13.66
N ALA A 122 -18.90 44.04 -12.60
CA ALA A 122 -19.53 45.29 -12.20
C ALA A 122 -18.51 46.36 -11.74
N LEU A 123 -17.39 45.91 -11.15
CA LEU A 123 -16.33 46.79 -10.71
C LEU A 123 -15.43 47.23 -11.87
N MET A 124 -15.10 46.33 -12.79
CA MET A 124 -14.30 46.61 -14.00
C MET A 124 -15.02 47.56 -14.97
N ASN A 125 -16.35 47.47 -15.06
CA ASN A 125 -17.15 48.33 -15.93
C ASN A 125 -17.48 49.72 -15.31
N ARG A 126 -16.89 50.04 -14.16
CA ARG A 126 -17.12 51.33 -13.50
C ARG A 126 -16.34 52.45 -14.22
N PRO A 127 -16.99 53.40 -14.86
CA PRO A 127 -16.30 54.45 -15.56
C PRO A 127 -15.47 55.30 -14.60
N GLY A 128 -14.22 55.60 -14.95
CA GLY A 128 -13.35 56.52 -14.22
C GLY A 128 -12.34 55.90 -13.26
N VAL A 129 -12.19 54.57 -13.21
CA VAL A 129 -11.09 53.93 -12.47
C VAL A 129 -9.95 53.63 -13.44
N PRO A 130 -8.76 54.25 -13.32
CA PRO A 130 -7.60 53.91 -14.14
C PRO A 130 -7.15 52.44 -13.84
N ASP A 131 -6.76 51.72 -14.87
CA ASP A 131 -6.32 50.32 -14.78
C ASP A 131 -5.13 50.11 -13.82
N GLU A 132 -4.35 51.15 -13.59
CA GLU A 132 -3.15 51.10 -12.72
C GLU A 132 -3.45 51.42 -11.24
N THR A 133 -4.71 51.71 -10.88
CA THR A 133 -5.06 52.11 -9.51
C THR A 133 -5.42 50.91 -8.67
N ALA A 134 -4.65 50.63 -7.60
CA ALA A 134 -4.96 49.57 -6.66
C ALA A 134 -6.29 49.82 -5.95
N ILE A 135 -7.22 48.87 -6.02
CA ILE A 135 -8.55 48.96 -5.42
C ILE A 135 -8.53 48.32 -4.04
N GLU A 136 -8.46 49.10 -2.99
CA GLU A 136 -8.63 48.62 -1.62
C GLU A 136 -10.10 48.76 -1.19
N SER A 137 -10.86 47.66 -1.26
CA SER A 137 -12.28 47.65 -0.91
C SER A 137 -12.64 46.40 -0.08
N LYS A 138 -13.39 46.66 1.00
CA LYS A 138 -13.98 45.59 1.82
C LYS A 138 -14.93 44.70 1.01
N ILE A 139 -15.55 45.21 -0.03
CA ILE A 139 -16.46 44.47 -0.92
C ILE A 139 -15.65 43.46 -1.74
N VAL A 140 -14.53 43.89 -2.34
CA VAL A 140 -13.63 43.01 -3.10
C VAL A 140 -13.06 41.94 -2.20
N SER A 141 -12.59 42.29 -1.00
CA SER A 141 -12.08 41.30 -0.04
C SER A 141 -13.11 40.23 0.34
N ARG A 142 -14.39 40.65 0.53
CA ARG A 142 -15.47 39.69 0.80
C ARG A 142 -15.79 38.82 -0.42
N ALA A 143 -15.75 39.39 -1.62
CA ALA A 143 -15.97 38.65 -2.85
C ALA A 143 -14.90 37.55 -3.04
N ILE A 144 -13.63 37.86 -2.82
CA ILE A 144 -12.51 36.90 -2.87
C ILE A 144 -12.71 35.82 -1.83
N GLN A 145 -13.06 36.18 -0.59
CA GLN A 145 -13.32 35.22 0.47
C GLN A 145 -14.49 34.26 0.13
N SER A 146 -15.57 34.82 -0.47
CA SER A 146 -16.71 34.01 -0.92
C SER A 146 -16.32 33.05 -2.03
N ALA A 147 -15.52 33.48 -3.01
CA ALA A 147 -15.00 32.62 -4.07
C ALA A 147 -14.17 31.47 -3.50
N GLN A 148 -13.22 31.77 -2.62
CA GLN A 148 -12.44 30.69 -1.95
C GLN A 148 -13.33 29.71 -1.19
N SER A 149 -14.33 30.20 -0.45
CA SER A 149 -15.24 29.32 0.30
C SER A 149 -16.04 28.38 -0.62
N GLN A 150 -16.44 28.85 -1.81
CA GLN A 150 -17.14 28.04 -2.79
C GLN A 150 -16.22 26.96 -3.38
N VAL A 151 -14.97 27.30 -3.70
CA VAL A 151 -13.97 26.32 -4.18
C VAL A 151 -13.68 25.28 -3.10
N GLU A 152 -13.43 25.72 -1.86
CA GLU A 152 -13.20 24.82 -0.72
C GLU A 152 -14.38 23.88 -0.51
N GLY A 153 -15.62 24.39 -0.60
CA GLY A 153 -16.84 23.59 -0.49
C GLY A 153 -16.94 22.53 -1.60
N ARG A 154 -16.71 22.92 -2.86
CA ARG A 154 -16.72 22.01 -4.00
C ARG A 154 -15.63 20.93 -3.87
N ASN A 155 -14.42 21.32 -3.53
CA ASN A 155 -13.32 20.39 -3.34
C ASN A 155 -13.56 19.44 -2.16
N ALA A 156 -14.20 19.91 -1.08
CA ALA A 156 -14.60 19.08 0.04
C ALA A 156 -15.66 18.04 -0.37
N GLU A 157 -16.64 18.44 -1.20
CA GLU A 157 -17.66 17.52 -1.71
C GLU A 157 -17.06 16.45 -2.64
N ILE A 158 -16.16 16.84 -3.55
CA ILE A 158 -15.44 15.89 -4.41
C ILE A 158 -14.69 14.87 -3.55
N ARG A 159 -13.89 15.34 -2.56
CA ARG A 159 -13.17 14.43 -1.66
C ARG A 159 -14.11 13.51 -0.87
N LYS A 160 -15.23 14.04 -0.38
CA LYS A 160 -16.24 13.25 0.32
C LYS A 160 -16.83 12.16 -0.57
N ASN A 161 -17.08 12.47 -1.83
CA ASN A 161 -17.57 11.46 -2.77
C ASN A 161 -16.53 10.40 -3.08
N VAL A 162 -15.26 10.76 -3.30
CA VAL A 162 -14.17 9.79 -3.47
C VAL A 162 -14.08 8.85 -2.27
N LEU A 163 -14.13 9.39 -1.04
CA LEU A 163 -14.08 8.59 0.18
C LEU A 163 -15.23 7.57 0.29
N LYS A 164 -16.42 7.89 -0.22
CA LYS A 164 -17.55 6.94 -0.20
C LYS A 164 -17.30 5.71 -1.07
N TYR A 165 -16.61 5.87 -2.21
CA TYR A 165 -16.20 4.74 -3.04
C TYR A 165 -15.07 3.95 -2.38
N ASP A 166 -14.09 4.64 -1.81
CA ASP A 166 -12.96 4.00 -1.14
C ASP A 166 -13.39 3.22 0.12
N ASP A 167 -14.45 3.65 0.82
CA ASP A 167 -15.00 2.96 2.00
C ASP A 167 -15.47 1.53 1.67
N VAL A 168 -16.02 1.32 0.47
CA VAL A 168 -16.42 -0.03 0.02
C VAL A 168 -15.23 -0.97 -0.05
N LEU A 169 -14.17 -0.55 -0.75
CA LEU A 169 -12.93 -1.32 -0.84
C LEU A 169 -12.23 -1.48 0.52
N ASN A 170 -12.31 -0.47 1.37
CA ASN A 170 -11.68 -0.53 2.69
C ASN A 170 -12.30 -1.62 3.57
N ARG A 171 -13.62 -1.74 3.57
CA ARG A 171 -14.33 -2.82 4.30
C ARG A 171 -13.95 -4.21 3.78
N GLN A 172 -13.86 -4.37 2.47
CA GLN A 172 -13.41 -5.62 1.86
C GLN A 172 -11.96 -5.94 2.24
N ARG A 173 -11.08 -4.93 2.23
CA ARG A 173 -9.68 -5.05 2.65
C ARG A 173 -9.55 -5.47 4.10
N GLU A 174 -10.32 -4.85 4.99
CA GLU A 174 -10.33 -5.20 6.42
C GLU A 174 -10.73 -6.67 6.62
N ALA A 175 -11.74 -7.16 5.90
CA ALA A 175 -12.16 -8.56 5.97
C ALA A 175 -11.04 -9.51 5.51
N ILE A 176 -10.49 -9.28 4.32
CA ILE A 176 -9.42 -10.12 3.74
C ILE A 176 -8.15 -10.09 4.61
N TYR A 177 -7.73 -8.91 5.09
CA TYR A 177 -6.51 -8.80 5.89
C TYR A 177 -6.68 -9.37 7.29
N SER A 178 -7.88 -9.30 7.85
CA SER A 178 -8.22 -9.99 9.10
C SER A 178 -8.12 -11.51 8.91
N ASP A 179 -8.75 -12.04 7.88
CA ASP A 179 -8.68 -13.48 7.56
C ASP A 179 -7.25 -13.96 7.31
N ARG A 180 -6.48 -13.20 6.55
CA ARG A 180 -5.07 -13.50 6.29
C ARG A 180 -4.23 -13.50 7.56
N ARG A 181 -4.49 -12.55 8.46
CA ARG A 181 -3.79 -12.47 9.76
C ARG A 181 -4.09 -13.68 10.62
N HIS A 182 -5.34 -14.09 10.73
CA HIS A 182 -5.73 -15.28 11.49
C HIS A 182 -5.01 -16.54 11.00
N ILE A 183 -4.87 -16.71 9.68
CA ILE A 183 -4.11 -17.83 9.10
C ILE A 183 -2.62 -17.76 9.48
N LEU A 184 -2.03 -16.55 9.50
CA LEU A 184 -0.60 -16.36 9.83
C LEU A 184 -0.32 -16.53 11.34
N GLU A 185 -1.23 -16.07 12.20
CA GLU A 185 -1.09 -16.14 13.67
C GLU A 185 -1.34 -17.53 14.24
N GLY A 186 -1.81 -18.48 13.43
CA GLY A 186 -1.89 -19.89 13.80
C GLY A 186 -3.27 -20.37 14.23
N ASP A 187 -4.33 -19.70 13.77
CA ASP A 187 -5.70 -20.23 13.90
C ASP A 187 -5.79 -21.67 13.39
N ASP A 188 -6.78 -22.41 13.88
CA ASP A 188 -7.04 -23.77 13.45
C ASP A 188 -7.38 -23.84 11.95
N ILE A 189 -6.32 -23.95 11.15
CA ILE A 189 -6.42 -24.01 9.69
C ILE A 189 -7.17 -25.27 9.25
N LYS A 190 -7.15 -26.36 10.02
CA LYS A 190 -7.90 -27.57 9.73
C LYS A 190 -9.40 -27.31 9.75
N ALA A 191 -9.91 -26.75 10.84
CA ALA A 191 -11.33 -26.43 10.97
C ALA A 191 -11.80 -25.45 9.88
N ARG A 192 -10.94 -24.50 9.49
CA ARG A 192 -11.21 -23.57 8.38
C ARG A 192 -11.30 -24.29 7.04
N THR A 193 -10.35 -25.19 6.76
CA THR A 193 -10.34 -25.99 5.51
C THR A 193 -11.53 -26.92 5.42
N GLU A 194 -11.91 -27.56 6.51
CA GLU A 194 -13.13 -28.38 6.59
C GLU A 194 -14.40 -27.55 6.37
N GLY A 195 -14.41 -26.30 6.87
CA GLY A 195 -15.47 -25.34 6.59
C GLY A 195 -15.55 -24.98 5.10
N PHE A 196 -14.40 -24.69 4.47
CA PHE A 196 -14.33 -24.42 3.04
C PHE A 196 -14.83 -25.60 2.21
N LEU A 197 -14.43 -26.81 2.60
CA LEU A 197 -14.86 -28.04 1.93
C LEU A 197 -16.40 -28.16 1.96
N GLY A 198 -17.01 -27.94 3.14
CA GLY A 198 -18.47 -27.98 3.26
C GLY A 198 -19.18 -26.92 2.41
N ASP A 199 -18.65 -25.68 2.42
CA ASP A 199 -19.20 -24.57 1.64
C ASP A 199 -19.10 -24.82 0.12
N VAL A 200 -17.95 -25.35 -0.34
CA VAL A 200 -17.74 -25.67 -1.76
C VAL A 200 -18.68 -26.77 -2.22
N ILE A 201 -18.80 -27.86 -1.46
CA ILE A 201 -19.75 -28.94 -1.80
C ILE A 201 -21.19 -28.42 -1.82
N ALA A 202 -21.58 -27.62 -0.85
CA ALA A 202 -22.91 -27.02 -0.81
C ALA A 202 -23.17 -26.13 -2.04
N ALA A 203 -22.19 -25.28 -2.42
CA ALA A 203 -22.31 -24.41 -3.58
C ALA A 203 -22.42 -25.17 -4.89
N ILE A 204 -21.63 -26.24 -5.08
CA ILE A 204 -21.70 -27.09 -6.27
C ILE A 204 -23.04 -27.83 -6.32
N VAL A 205 -23.53 -28.36 -5.22
CA VAL A 205 -24.87 -28.99 -5.16
C VAL A 205 -25.93 -27.94 -5.47
N ASP A 206 -25.82 -26.72 -4.94
CA ASP A 206 -26.77 -25.64 -5.20
C ASP A 206 -26.83 -25.21 -6.66
N SER A 207 -25.71 -25.25 -7.38
CA SER A 207 -25.65 -24.89 -8.80
C SER A 207 -26.32 -25.93 -9.73
N HIS A 208 -26.29 -27.23 -9.36
CA HIS A 208 -26.77 -28.33 -10.17
C HIS A 208 -28.14 -28.82 -9.73
N ILE A 209 -28.51 -28.65 -8.47
CA ILE A 209 -29.70 -29.19 -7.87
C ILE A 209 -30.70 -28.08 -7.61
N SER A 210 -31.75 -28.03 -8.45
CA SER A 210 -32.90 -27.14 -8.21
C SER A 210 -33.79 -27.68 -7.09
N ASP A 211 -34.68 -26.84 -6.54
CA ASP A 211 -35.66 -27.24 -5.51
C ASP A 211 -36.77 -28.16 -6.09
N SER A 212 -36.70 -28.54 -7.36
CA SER A 212 -37.57 -29.51 -8.00
C SER A 212 -37.31 -30.94 -7.52
N SER A 213 -38.18 -31.86 -7.86
CA SER A 213 -38.08 -33.29 -7.49
C SER A 213 -36.77 -33.89 -8.03
N GLY A 214 -36.11 -34.75 -7.25
CA GLY A 214 -34.87 -35.42 -7.61
C GLY A 214 -34.88 -36.22 -8.90
N SER A 215 -36.04 -36.42 -9.51
CA SER A 215 -36.19 -37.09 -10.83
C SER A 215 -35.53 -36.31 -11.97
N ASP A 216 -35.50 -34.97 -11.88
CA ASP A 216 -35.07 -34.08 -12.96
C ASP A 216 -33.63 -33.59 -12.82
N TRP A 217 -32.92 -34.03 -11.76
CA TRP A 217 -31.55 -33.58 -11.48
C TRP A 217 -30.55 -34.26 -12.41
N ASP A 218 -29.61 -33.48 -12.93
CA ASP A 218 -28.47 -33.99 -13.68
C ASP A 218 -27.33 -34.38 -12.74
N LEU A 219 -27.42 -35.59 -12.20
CA LEU A 219 -26.41 -36.13 -11.28
C LEU A 219 -25.07 -36.40 -11.97
N GLU A 220 -25.04 -36.67 -13.28
CA GLU A 220 -23.78 -36.90 -14.00
C GLU A 220 -22.97 -35.59 -14.13
N ALA A 221 -23.62 -34.49 -14.43
CA ALA A 221 -22.99 -33.16 -14.45
C ALA A 221 -22.45 -32.80 -13.08
N LEU A 222 -23.23 -33.01 -12.00
CA LEU A 222 -22.81 -32.78 -10.62
C LEU A 222 -21.56 -33.61 -10.28
N TRP A 223 -21.55 -34.91 -10.57
CA TRP A 223 -20.37 -35.77 -10.28
C TRP A 223 -19.16 -35.39 -11.12
N THR A 224 -19.37 -34.93 -12.34
CA THR A 224 -18.28 -34.46 -13.20
C THR A 224 -17.60 -33.21 -12.58
N GLU A 225 -18.35 -32.26 -12.08
CA GLU A 225 -17.81 -31.08 -11.42
C GLU A 225 -17.13 -31.43 -10.09
N LEU A 226 -17.76 -32.23 -9.23
CA LEU A 226 -17.18 -32.66 -7.96
C LEU A 226 -15.82 -33.36 -8.13
N ARG A 227 -15.65 -34.17 -9.17
CA ARG A 227 -14.38 -34.85 -9.48
C ARG A 227 -13.25 -33.89 -9.86
N THR A 228 -13.55 -32.68 -10.27
CA THR A 228 -12.52 -31.66 -10.51
C THR A 228 -11.97 -31.09 -9.20
N ILE A 229 -12.75 -31.17 -8.13
CA ILE A 229 -12.41 -30.61 -6.81
C ILE A 229 -11.72 -31.64 -5.92
N TYR A 230 -12.30 -32.85 -5.77
CA TYR A 230 -11.78 -33.88 -4.91
C TYR A 230 -12.02 -35.29 -5.48
N PRO A 231 -11.28 -36.32 -5.04
CA PRO A 231 -11.48 -37.70 -5.47
C PRO A 231 -12.76 -38.28 -4.84
N VAL A 232 -13.88 -38.13 -5.54
CA VAL A 232 -15.21 -38.57 -5.08
C VAL A 232 -15.21 -40.11 -4.92
N GLY A 233 -15.46 -40.58 -3.71
CA GLY A 233 -15.53 -42.00 -3.37
C GLY A 233 -16.90 -42.62 -3.59
N LEU A 234 -17.97 -41.81 -3.50
CA LEU A 234 -19.34 -42.26 -3.71
C LEU A 234 -19.71 -42.32 -5.19
N THR A 235 -20.37 -43.39 -5.57
CA THR A 235 -20.97 -43.53 -6.91
C THR A 235 -22.42 -43.11 -6.92
N ILE A 236 -22.91 -42.65 -8.07
CA ILE A 236 -24.33 -42.26 -8.23
C ILE A 236 -25.25 -43.42 -7.88
N GLN A 237 -24.83 -44.68 -8.20
CA GLN A 237 -25.61 -45.87 -7.92
C GLN A 237 -25.74 -46.16 -6.42
N GLU A 238 -24.66 -46.02 -5.66
CA GLU A 238 -24.69 -46.18 -4.20
C GLU A 238 -25.62 -45.14 -3.55
N VAL A 239 -25.56 -43.89 -3.97
CA VAL A 239 -26.42 -42.80 -3.49
C VAL A 239 -27.90 -43.12 -3.79
N LEU A 240 -28.20 -43.62 -4.98
CA LEU A 240 -29.57 -44.01 -5.37
C LEU A 240 -30.09 -45.20 -4.58
N VAL A 241 -29.24 -46.19 -4.27
CA VAL A 241 -29.63 -47.38 -3.49
C VAL A 241 -29.85 -46.97 -2.03
N GLU A 242 -29.05 -46.11 -1.46
CA GLU A 242 -29.17 -45.68 -0.08
C GLU A 242 -30.39 -44.78 0.13
N ALA A 243 -30.70 -43.89 -0.81
CA ALA A 243 -31.94 -43.11 -0.80
C ALA A 243 -33.17 -43.97 -1.04
N GLY A 244 -33.00 -45.17 -1.54
CA GLY A 244 -34.08 -46.13 -1.85
C GLY A 244 -34.83 -45.81 -3.14
N ASN A 245 -34.87 -44.60 -3.62
CA ASN A 245 -35.43 -44.18 -4.89
C ASN A 245 -34.98 -42.73 -5.21
N ARG A 246 -34.79 -42.43 -6.53
CA ARG A 246 -34.40 -41.10 -7.02
C ARG A 246 -35.39 -40.00 -6.57
N SER A 247 -36.67 -40.28 -6.48
CA SER A 247 -37.69 -39.32 -6.02
C SER A 247 -37.66 -39.00 -4.53
N LYS A 248 -36.89 -39.74 -3.73
CA LYS A 248 -36.69 -39.51 -2.28
C LYS A 248 -35.42 -38.72 -1.99
N LEU A 249 -34.58 -38.51 -2.99
CA LEU A 249 -33.38 -37.66 -2.84
C LEU A 249 -33.82 -36.24 -2.46
N THR A 250 -33.25 -35.73 -1.39
CA THR A 250 -33.37 -34.32 -0.99
C THR A 250 -32.03 -33.66 -1.13
N LYS A 251 -32.03 -32.39 -1.52
CA LYS A 251 -30.81 -31.57 -1.62
C LYS A 251 -29.99 -31.62 -0.32
N ALA A 252 -30.64 -31.43 0.82
CA ALA A 252 -29.99 -31.44 2.13
C ALA A 252 -29.34 -32.80 2.47
N TRP A 253 -29.98 -33.92 2.12
CA TRP A 253 -29.42 -35.24 2.32
C TRP A 253 -28.19 -35.45 1.42
N LEU A 254 -28.31 -35.10 0.13
CA LEU A 254 -27.22 -35.24 -0.84
C LEU A 254 -26.01 -34.38 -0.44
N THR A 255 -26.23 -33.13 -0.06
CA THR A 255 -25.14 -32.24 0.44
C THR A 255 -24.44 -32.84 1.66
N ARG A 256 -25.18 -33.43 2.59
CA ARG A 256 -24.61 -34.05 3.78
C ARG A 256 -23.74 -35.25 3.43
N GLU A 257 -24.24 -36.16 2.58
CA GLU A 257 -23.49 -37.39 2.17
C GLU A 257 -22.21 -37.03 1.38
N LEU A 258 -22.32 -36.10 0.40
CA LEU A 258 -21.16 -35.62 -0.34
C LEU A 258 -20.15 -34.89 0.54
N THR A 259 -20.61 -34.12 1.52
CA THR A 259 -19.69 -33.46 2.50
C THR A 259 -18.99 -34.49 3.37
N SER A 260 -19.69 -35.57 3.77
CA SER A 260 -19.10 -36.66 4.55
C SER A 260 -18.05 -37.41 3.74
N ASP A 261 -18.33 -37.72 2.46
CA ASP A 261 -17.37 -38.37 1.55
C ASP A 261 -16.12 -37.50 1.32
N ALA A 262 -16.32 -36.21 1.11
CA ALA A 262 -15.23 -35.28 0.92
C ALA A 262 -14.33 -35.13 2.18
N ARG A 263 -14.92 -35.19 3.39
CA ARG A 263 -14.16 -35.24 4.64
C ARG A 263 -13.34 -36.51 4.78
N LEU A 264 -13.91 -37.66 4.42
CA LEU A 264 -13.15 -38.93 4.40
C LEU A 264 -11.99 -38.89 3.40
N ALA A 265 -12.19 -38.27 2.23
CA ALA A 265 -11.11 -38.08 1.27
C ALA A 265 -10.01 -37.15 1.82
N TYR A 266 -10.40 -36.11 2.55
CA TYR A 266 -9.47 -35.20 3.20
C TYR A 266 -8.67 -35.89 4.31
N GLU A 267 -9.30 -36.69 5.17
CA GLU A 267 -8.64 -37.46 6.22
C GLU A 267 -7.63 -38.47 5.63
N LYS A 268 -8.01 -39.18 4.59
CA LYS A 268 -7.09 -40.09 3.86
C LYS A 268 -5.88 -39.36 3.31
N ARG A 269 -6.07 -38.16 2.79
CA ARG A 269 -4.96 -37.32 2.30
C ARG A 269 -4.05 -36.87 3.44
N GLU A 270 -4.62 -36.45 4.57
CA GLU A 270 -3.86 -36.07 5.76
C GLU A 270 -3.02 -37.24 6.29
N GLU A 271 -3.56 -38.46 6.32
CA GLU A 271 -2.83 -39.65 6.69
C GLU A 271 -1.66 -39.97 5.73
N ALA A 272 -1.86 -39.71 4.43
CA ALA A 272 -0.85 -40.01 3.41
C ALA A 272 0.36 -39.03 3.48
N ILE A 273 0.18 -37.76 3.87
CA ILE A 273 1.25 -36.77 3.86
C ILE A 273 1.70 -36.29 5.24
N THR A 274 1.15 -36.78 6.31
CA THR A 274 1.28 -36.40 7.73
C THR A 274 0.52 -35.12 8.11
N PRO A 275 0.01 -35.04 9.36
CA PRO A 275 -0.75 -33.86 9.81
C PRO A 275 0.05 -32.56 9.77
N GLU A 276 1.34 -32.57 10.14
CA GLU A 276 2.18 -31.36 10.12
C GLU A 276 2.37 -30.82 8.71
N THR A 277 2.67 -31.70 7.77
CA THR A 277 2.83 -31.34 6.35
C THR A 277 1.52 -30.82 5.77
N MET A 278 0.40 -31.45 6.14
CA MET A 278 -0.94 -31.00 5.72
C MET A 278 -1.25 -29.58 6.23
N ARG A 279 -0.96 -29.26 7.49
CA ARG A 279 -1.13 -27.91 8.05
C ARG A 279 -0.28 -26.87 7.32
N GLN A 280 0.95 -27.21 6.94
CA GLN A 280 1.81 -26.31 6.15
C GLN A 280 1.27 -26.11 4.73
N LEU A 281 0.84 -27.21 4.09
CA LEU A 281 0.25 -27.15 2.74
C LEU A 281 -1.00 -26.27 2.71
N GLU A 282 -1.93 -26.48 3.65
CA GLU A 282 -3.15 -25.69 3.77
C GLU A 282 -2.84 -24.20 3.93
N ARG A 283 -1.91 -23.86 4.82
CA ARG A 283 -1.51 -22.47 5.04
C ARG A 283 -0.96 -21.84 3.77
N ASN A 284 -0.04 -22.53 3.11
CA ASN A 284 0.60 -22.04 1.89
C ASN A 284 -0.39 -21.88 0.74
N VAL A 285 -1.26 -22.87 0.54
CA VAL A 285 -2.27 -22.85 -0.51
C VAL A 285 -3.25 -21.74 -0.28
N VAL A 286 -3.88 -21.67 0.91
CA VAL A 286 -4.91 -20.65 1.19
C VAL A 286 -4.32 -19.24 1.09
N LEU A 287 -3.14 -18.99 1.66
CA LEU A 287 -2.50 -17.67 1.55
C LEU A 287 -2.17 -17.30 0.10
N SER A 288 -1.64 -18.24 -0.68
CA SER A 288 -1.32 -18.00 -2.09
C SER A 288 -2.55 -17.69 -2.92
N VAL A 289 -3.64 -18.44 -2.71
CA VAL A 289 -4.90 -18.23 -3.42
C VAL A 289 -5.54 -16.89 -3.01
N VAL A 290 -5.59 -16.58 -1.70
CA VAL A 290 -6.10 -15.31 -1.18
C VAL A 290 -5.33 -14.13 -1.77
N ASP A 291 -3.99 -14.17 -1.75
CA ASP A 291 -3.16 -13.06 -2.23
C ASP A 291 -3.32 -12.82 -3.74
N ARG A 292 -3.50 -13.88 -4.53
CA ARG A 292 -3.77 -13.78 -5.97
C ARG A 292 -5.16 -13.25 -6.25
N LYS A 293 -6.20 -13.88 -5.70
CA LYS A 293 -7.61 -13.51 -5.93
C LYS A 293 -7.91 -12.09 -5.45
N TRP A 294 -7.32 -11.69 -4.32
CA TRP A 294 -7.46 -10.32 -3.83
C TRP A 294 -6.84 -9.29 -4.78
N ARG A 295 -5.68 -9.59 -5.34
CA ARG A 295 -5.05 -8.70 -6.34
C ARG A 295 -5.91 -8.56 -7.59
N ASP A 296 -6.43 -9.67 -8.10
CA ASP A 296 -7.30 -9.67 -9.27
C ASP A 296 -8.58 -8.87 -9.00
N HIS A 297 -9.18 -9.07 -7.83
CA HIS A 297 -10.37 -8.33 -7.39
C HIS A 297 -10.14 -6.81 -7.29
N LEU A 298 -8.96 -6.38 -6.84
CA LEU A 298 -8.64 -4.95 -6.82
C LEU A 298 -8.67 -4.34 -8.23
N TYR A 299 -8.14 -5.04 -9.24
CA TYR A 299 -8.22 -4.59 -10.63
C TYR A 299 -9.66 -4.57 -11.16
N GLU A 300 -10.45 -5.59 -10.83
CA GLU A 300 -11.87 -5.63 -11.22
C GLU A 300 -12.68 -4.49 -10.57
N MET A 301 -12.43 -4.18 -9.31
CA MET A 301 -13.08 -3.07 -8.61
C MET A 301 -12.67 -1.70 -9.17
N ASP A 302 -11.40 -1.52 -9.57
CA ASP A 302 -10.96 -0.30 -10.25
C ASP A 302 -11.66 -0.16 -11.60
N TYR A 303 -11.77 -1.24 -12.37
CA TYR A 303 -12.49 -1.26 -13.64
C TYR A 303 -13.99 -0.95 -13.46
N LEU A 304 -14.62 -1.53 -12.43
CA LEU A 304 -16.00 -1.21 -12.07
C LEU A 304 -16.16 0.29 -11.75
N LYS A 305 -15.23 0.86 -10.99
CA LYS A 305 -15.24 2.28 -10.59
C LYS A 305 -15.16 3.21 -11.80
N GLU A 306 -14.36 2.88 -12.80
CA GLU A 306 -14.27 3.67 -14.05
C GLU A 306 -15.59 3.67 -14.84
N GLY A 307 -16.25 2.52 -14.91
CA GLY A 307 -17.49 2.33 -15.70
C GLY A 307 -18.77 2.73 -14.98
N ILE A 308 -18.76 2.81 -13.65
CA ILE A 308 -20.00 2.93 -12.85
C ILE A 308 -20.76 4.23 -13.10
N GLY A 309 -20.05 5.31 -13.48
CA GLY A 309 -20.66 6.61 -13.79
C GLY A 309 -21.72 6.54 -14.91
N LEU A 310 -21.60 5.57 -15.81
CA LEU A 310 -22.57 5.36 -16.90
C LEU A 310 -23.95 4.91 -16.38
N ARG A 311 -24.03 4.33 -15.18
CA ARG A 311 -25.29 3.94 -14.53
C ARG A 311 -26.21 5.13 -14.26
N ALA A 312 -25.65 6.33 -14.12
CA ALA A 312 -26.42 7.57 -13.97
C ALA A 312 -27.33 7.85 -15.18
N MET A 313 -26.97 7.39 -16.39
CA MET A 313 -27.80 7.52 -17.58
C MET A 313 -29.11 6.73 -17.45
N ALA A 314 -29.12 5.66 -16.67
CA ALA A 314 -30.31 4.86 -16.35
C ALA A 314 -31.04 5.37 -15.08
N GLN A 315 -30.77 6.59 -14.63
CA GLN A 315 -31.33 7.22 -13.42
C GLN A 315 -31.05 6.43 -12.13
N ARG A 316 -29.97 5.66 -12.10
CA ARG A 316 -29.51 4.93 -10.92
C ARG A 316 -28.40 5.71 -10.24
N ASP A 317 -28.38 5.68 -8.90
CA ASP A 317 -27.26 6.28 -8.14
C ASP A 317 -25.99 5.43 -8.35
N PRO A 318 -24.94 5.98 -8.98
CA PRO A 318 -23.71 5.23 -9.24
C PRO A 318 -23.05 4.66 -8.00
N LEU A 319 -23.17 5.34 -6.85
CA LEU A 319 -22.58 4.86 -5.60
C LEU A 319 -23.32 3.61 -5.07
N VAL A 320 -24.65 3.60 -5.15
CA VAL A 320 -25.46 2.45 -4.72
C VAL A 320 -25.19 1.24 -5.61
N GLU A 321 -25.12 1.46 -6.93
CA GLU A 321 -24.78 0.39 -7.87
C GLU A 321 -23.35 -0.13 -7.65
N TYR A 322 -22.38 0.75 -7.39
CA TYR A 322 -21.01 0.36 -7.05
C TYR A 322 -20.95 -0.48 -5.79
N GLN A 323 -21.70 -0.11 -4.75
CA GLN A 323 -21.77 -0.88 -3.51
C GLN A 323 -22.35 -2.28 -3.75
N ARG A 324 -23.41 -2.38 -4.54
CA ARG A 324 -24.08 -3.63 -4.83
C ARG A 324 -23.22 -4.55 -5.71
N GLU A 325 -22.81 -4.06 -6.87
CA GLU A 325 -21.98 -4.83 -7.81
C GLU A 325 -20.65 -5.23 -7.16
N GLY A 326 -20.01 -4.32 -6.40
CA GLY A 326 -18.78 -4.61 -5.66
C GLY A 326 -18.96 -5.63 -4.53
N TYR A 327 -20.11 -5.68 -3.89
CA TYR A 327 -20.44 -6.73 -2.93
C TYR A 327 -20.59 -8.09 -3.61
N ASP A 328 -21.33 -8.15 -4.74
CA ASP A 328 -21.54 -9.38 -5.50
C ASP A 328 -20.19 -9.95 -6.01
N MET A 329 -19.32 -9.09 -6.55
CA MET A 329 -17.97 -9.46 -6.99
C MET A 329 -17.12 -9.97 -5.81
N PHE A 330 -17.21 -9.34 -4.64
CA PHE A 330 -16.51 -9.80 -3.44
C PHE A 330 -16.98 -11.17 -2.98
N GLN A 331 -18.28 -11.44 -2.99
CA GLN A 331 -18.84 -12.76 -2.67
C GLN A 331 -18.37 -13.83 -3.65
N GLN A 332 -18.33 -13.53 -4.93
CA GLN A 332 -17.82 -14.43 -5.98
C GLN A 332 -16.33 -14.72 -5.76
N MET A 333 -15.52 -13.71 -5.44
CA MET A 333 -14.11 -13.88 -5.10
C MET A 333 -13.95 -14.80 -3.88
N MET A 334 -14.73 -14.61 -2.82
CA MET A 334 -14.68 -15.45 -1.61
C MET A 334 -15.07 -16.89 -1.91
N GLY A 335 -16.05 -17.12 -2.77
CA GLY A 335 -16.41 -18.46 -3.27
C GLY A 335 -15.24 -19.09 -4.05
N SER A 336 -14.65 -18.35 -4.98
CA SER A 336 -13.50 -18.81 -5.77
C SER A 336 -12.26 -19.09 -4.91
N ILE A 337 -12.03 -18.36 -3.83
CA ILE A 337 -10.93 -18.65 -2.88
C ILE A 337 -11.13 -20.01 -2.25
N LYS A 338 -12.34 -20.32 -1.78
CA LYS A 338 -12.66 -21.60 -1.14
C LYS A 338 -12.50 -22.76 -2.13
N GLU A 339 -13.14 -22.64 -3.28
CA GLU A 339 -13.13 -23.67 -4.34
C GLU A 339 -11.71 -23.98 -4.81
N GLU A 340 -10.96 -22.96 -5.16
CA GLU A 340 -9.60 -23.13 -5.68
C GLU A 340 -8.62 -23.64 -4.61
N SER A 341 -8.79 -23.19 -3.35
CA SER A 341 -8.00 -23.73 -2.23
C SER A 341 -8.24 -25.21 -2.03
N ILE A 342 -9.49 -25.66 -2.04
CA ILE A 342 -9.81 -27.08 -1.91
C ILE A 342 -9.30 -27.86 -3.12
N GLY A 343 -9.54 -27.36 -4.34
CA GLY A 343 -9.02 -28.00 -5.56
C GLY A 343 -7.50 -28.18 -5.53
N PHE A 344 -6.73 -27.18 -5.11
CA PHE A 344 -5.28 -27.34 -4.97
C PHE A 344 -4.89 -28.31 -3.87
N LEU A 345 -5.56 -28.31 -2.72
CA LEU A 345 -5.26 -29.23 -1.64
C LEU A 345 -5.38 -30.71 -2.06
N PHE A 346 -6.31 -31.04 -2.95
CA PHE A 346 -6.45 -32.41 -3.43
C PHE A 346 -5.57 -32.75 -4.63
N ASN A 347 -5.29 -31.79 -5.50
CA ASN A 347 -4.62 -32.06 -6.79
C ASN A 347 -3.10 -31.80 -6.77
N LEU A 348 -2.54 -31.08 -5.76
CA LEU A 348 -1.10 -30.86 -5.67
C LEU A 348 -0.39 -32.17 -5.24
N GLU A 349 0.60 -32.58 -6.01
CA GLU A 349 1.53 -33.63 -5.60
C GLU A 349 2.53 -33.08 -4.58
N VAL A 350 2.62 -33.71 -3.42
CA VAL A 350 3.55 -33.31 -2.35
C VAL A 350 4.65 -34.33 -2.29
N GLU A 351 5.85 -34.00 -2.76
CA GLU A 351 7.04 -34.75 -2.47
C GLU A 351 7.47 -34.50 -1.02
N VAL A 352 7.25 -35.47 -0.15
CA VAL A 352 7.76 -35.42 1.22
C VAL A 352 9.27 -35.73 1.13
N GLN A 353 10.08 -34.66 0.94
CA GLN A 353 11.51 -34.78 1.19
C GLN A 353 11.69 -35.04 2.70
N ALA A 354 12.04 -36.26 3.07
CA ALA A 354 12.56 -36.51 4.40
C ALA A 354 13.75 -35.57 4.61
N ALA A 355 13.61 -34.63 5.54
CA ALA A 355 14.72 -33.77 5.89
C ALA A 355 15.94 -34.65 6.17
N PRO A 356 17.09 -34.43 5.50
CA PRO A 356 18.28 -35.16 5.85
C PRO A 356 18.53 -34.87 7.33
N ALA A 357 18.48 -35.90 8.14
CA ALA A 357 18.85 -35.77 9.56
C ALA A 357 20.19 -35.05 9.59
N PRO A 358 20.34 -33.96 10.36
CA PRO A 358 21.61 -33.28 10.47
C PRO A 358 22.59 -34.30 11.07
N VAL A 359 23.42 -34.88 10.24
CA VAL A 359 24.57 -35.65 10.67
C VAL A 359 25.55 -34.59 11.20
N ILE A 360 25.34 -34.16 12.43
CA ILE A 360 26.34 -33.43 13.16
C ILE A 360 27.39 -34.42 13.54
N ASP A 361 28.41 -34.51 12.71
CA ASP A 361 29.63 -35.27 13.06
C ASP A 361 30.26 -34.54 14.23
N GLN A 362 30.06 -35.05 15.45
CA GLN A 362 30.59 -34.52 16.68
C GLN A 362 32.12 -34.36 16.65
N ALA A 363 32.78 -35.06 15.72
CA ALA A 363 34.24 -34.96 15.54
C ALA A 363 34.69 -33.65 14.83
N GLN A 364 33.77 -32.89 14.25
CA GLN A 364 34.08 -31.62 13.56
C GLN A 364 33.64 -30.36 14.35
N LEU A 365 33.11 -30.52 15.55
CA LEU A 365 32.74 -29.36 16.39
C LEU A 365 33.99 -28.85 17.09
N THR A 366 34.53 -27.73 16.61
CA THR A 366 35.56 -26.96 17.31
C THR A 366 34.89 -25.90 18.19
N TYR A 367 35.13 -25.98 19.48
CA TYR A 367 34.70 -24.97 20.45
C TYR A 367 35.83 -24.00 20.70
N SER A 368 35.58 -22.68 20.53
CA SER A 368 36.46 -21.63 20.96
C SER A 368 35.78 -20.85 22.10
N ALA A 369 36.43 -20.81 23.23
CA ALA A 369 36.03 -19.93 24.33
C ALA A 369 37.17 -18.92 24.60
N PRO A 370 36.89 -17.63 24.87
CA PRO A 370 37.91 -16.68 25.27
C PRO A 370 38.41 -17.03 26.68
N SER A 371 39.74 -17.12 26.83
CA SER A 371 40.41 -17.27 28.15
C SER A 371 40.45 -15.93 28.84
N GLU A 372 40.57 -15.91 30.17
CA GLU A 372 40.64 -14.68 31.00
C GLU A 372 41.82 -13.74 30.67
N ASP A 373 42.80 -14.23 29.92
CA ASP A 373 43.98 -13.45 29.46
C ASP A 373 43.83 -12.87 28.03
N GLY A 374 42.65 -13.05 27.39
CA GLY A 374 42.36 -12.52 26.07
C GLY A 374 42.89 -13.35 24.88
N SER A 375 43.45 -14.55 25.13
CA SER A 375 43.84 -15.49 24.06
C SER A 375 42.70 -16.45 23.73
N THR A 376 42.63 -16.89 22.47
CA THR A 376 41.61 -17.84 22.02
C THR A 376 42.21 -19.23 21.89
N GLU A 377 41.85 -20.14 22.78
CA GLU A 377 42.26 -21.55 22.67
C GLU A 377 41.20 -22.35 21.91
N VAL A 378 41.62 -23.07 20.89
CA VAL A 378 40.76 -23.96 20.07
C VAL A 378 40.96 -25.39 20.53
N HIS A 379 39.93 -25.96 21.18
CA HIS A 379 39.94 -27.39 21.53
C HIS A 379 39.16 -28.20 20.49
N GLY A 380 39.88 -28.98 19.70
CA GLY A 380 39.32 -30.01 18.79
C GLY A 380 39.76 -31.40 19.24
N ALA A 381 38.80 -32.33 19.36
CA ALA A 381 39.11 -33.72 19.59
C ALA A 381 39.65 -34.32 18.27
N GLY A 382 40.98 -34.42 18.14
CA GLY A 382 41.62 -35.14 17.02
C GLY A 382 42.72 -34.39 16.29
N ALA A 383 43.67 -33.80 17.00
CA ALA A 383 44.89 -33.26 16.37
C ALA A 383 45.97 -34.29 16.31
N GLN A 384 46.21 -34.91 15.15
CA GLN A 384 47.53 -35.46 14.80
C GLN A 384 48.18 -34.48 13.79
N ASN A 385 49.44 -34.14 14.15
CA ASN A 385 50.33 -33.25 13.43
C ASN A 385 50.55 -33.66 11.97
N GLU A 386 50.39 -32.76 11.02
CA GLU A 386 51.19 -32.70 9.81
C GLU A 386 51.54 -31.26 9.41
N ALA A 387 52.77 -31.04 8.97
CA ALA A 387 53.44 -29.78 8.71
C ALA A 387 52.98 -29.09 7.39
N PRO A 388 53.26 -27.79 7.20
CA PRO A 388 52.66 -26.99 6.16
C PRO A 388 53.32 -27.13 4.79
N ALA A 389 52.54 -27.31 3.74
CA ALA A 389 52.96 -27.19 2.36
C ALA A 389 52.54 -25.80 1.77
N ALA A 390 53.46 -25.24 0.99
CA ALA A 390 53.48 -23.90 0.43
C ALA A 390 52.38 -23.56 -0.61
N PRO A 391 52.19 -22.29 -0.95
CA PRO A 391 51.04 -21.83 -1.73
C PRO A 391 51.26 -21.94 -3.22
N THR A 392 50.24 -22.39 -3.96
CA THR A 392 50.17 -22.26 -5.40
C THR A 392 49.15 -21.23 -5.86
N GLN A 393 49.58 -20.52 -6.87
CA GLN A 393 49.01 -19.35 -7.49
C GLN A 393 47.67 -19.60 -8.21
N LYS A 394 46.87 -18.52 -8.30
CA LYS A 394 45.72 -18.31 -9.19
C LYS A 394 46.07 -18.47 -10.68
N PRO A 395 45.08 -18.72 -11.51
CA PRO A 395 44.91 -17.78 -12.63
C PRO A 395 43.50 -17.13 -12.67
N ALA A 396 43.57 -15.91 -13.24
CA ALA A 396 42.44 -15.05 -13.52
C ALA A 396 41.85 -15.37 -14.90
N SER A 397 40.57 -15.11 -15.04
CA SER A 397 39.88 -14.61 -16.28
C SER A 397 38.40 -14.53 -15.91
N GLY A 398 37.66 -13.50 -16.05
CA GLY A 398 37.53 -12.62 -17.19
C GLY A 398 36.06 -12.61 -17.57
N GLY A 399 35.45 -11.44 -17.55
CA GLY A 399 34.46 -11.11 -18.54
C GLY A 399 33.00 -10.93 -18.13
N GLN A 400 32.59 -9.69 -18.18
CA GLN A 400 31.36 -9.17 -18.82
C GLN A 400 30.01 -9.64 -18.22
N GLY A 401 29.14 -8.81 -17.73
CA GLY A 401 28.59 -7.58 -18.29
C GLY A 401 27.13 -7.78 -18.59
N SER A 402 26.27 -7.06 -17.99
CA SER A 402 25.20 -6.30 -18.63
C SER A 402 24.15 -5.81 -17.60
N SER A 403 24.05 -4.52 -17.58
CA SER A 403 22.94 -3.64 -17.24
C SER A 403 21.62 -4.04 -17.87
N PHE A 404 20.55 -3.55 -17.27
CA PHE A 404 19.21 -3.15 -17.74
C PHE A 404 18.20 -3.50 -16.63
N PHE A 405 17.30 -2.67 -16.15
CA PHE A 405 16.62 -1.47 -16.64
C PHE A 405 16.08 -0.66 -15.45
N ARG A 406 16.13 0.65 -15.61
CA ARG A 406 15.24 1.66 -15.02
C ARG A 406 13.85 1.57 -15.68
N ASN A 407 12.80 1.61 -14.93
CA ASN A 407 11.75 2.63 -15.04
C ASN A 407 10.87 2.55 -13.80
#